data_e273feff4d8834e2f9a28672bf17fb62
#
_entry.id   e273feff4d8834e2f9a28672bf17fb62
#
_cell.length_a   1.000
_cell.length_b   1.000
_cell.length_c   1.000
_cell.angle_alpha   90.00
_cell.angle_beta   90.00
_cell.angle_gamma   90.00
#
_symmetry.space_group_name_H-M   'P 1'
#
loop_
_entity.id
_entity.type
_entity.pdbx_description
1 polymer ?
#
loop_
_entity_poly.entity_id
_entity_poly.type
_entity_poly.pdbx_seq_one_letter_code
_entity_poly.pdbx_strand_id
1 'polypeptide(L)'
;MRKYDFISALAKETAAEVVKNREEWMKYLTTAARLYKYPFREQLLIYAQRPDATACASIELWNERMHCWVNKGAKGIALLDEDDAHGKRLKYVFDVSDVHAERRIGRYPELWELHEEHKEDVIKRLEQT
;
A
#
# COMPACT_ATOMS: atom_id res chain seq x y z
N MET A 1 19.08 15.60 1.78
CA MET A 1 17.62 15.52 1.52
C MET A 1 16.99 14.54 2.47
N ARG A 2 15.90 14.91 3.11
CA ARG A 2 15.18 14.00 4.00
C ARG A 2 14.48 12.92 3.16
N LYS A 3 14.32 11.74 3.74
CA LYS A 3 13.65 10.64 3.04
C LYS A 3 12.22 11.01 2.61
N TYR A 4 11.50 11.78 3.43
CA TYR A 4 10.18 12.27 3.06
C TYR A 4 10.22 13.05 1.74
N ASP A 5 11.18 13.95 1.59
CA ASP A 5 11.31 14.77 0.38
C ASP A 5 11.63 13.91 -0.84
N PHE A 6 12.46 12.87 -0.65
CA PHE A 6 12.76 11.91 -1.71
C PHE A 6 11.50 11.17 -2.17
N ILE A 7 10.70 10.70 -1.23
CA ILE A 7 9.46 9.98 -1.54
C ILE A 7 8.42 10.92 -2.18
N SER A 8 8.34 12.18 -1.71
CA SER A 8 7.45 13.18 -2.33
C SER A 8 7.84 13.44 -3.78
N ALA A 9 9.14 13.58 -4.04
CA ALA A 9 9.65 13.74 -5.41
C ALA A 9 9.36 12.51 -6.27
N LEU A 10 9.50 11.32 -5.70
CA LEU A 10 9.20 10.06 -6.40
C LEU A 10 7.75 10.02 -6.87
N ALA A 11 6.81 10.48 -6.04
CA ALA A 11 5.40 10.52 -6.43
C ALA A 11 5.20 11.42 -7.66
N LYS A 12 5.81 12.59 -7.66
CA LYS A 12 5.71 13.55 -8.76
C LYS A 12 6.34 13.02 -10.04
N GLU A 13 7.52 12.43 -9.93
CA GLU A 13 8.22 11.84 -11.06
C GLU A 13 7.45 10.68 -11.66
N THR A 14 6.89 9.83 -10.82
CA THR A 14 6.10 8.68 -11.27
C THR A 14 4.84 9.15 -11.98
N ALA A 15 4.16 10.18 -11.46
CA ALA A 15 2.98 10.75 -12.13
C ALA A 15 3.33 11.23 -13.55
N ALA A 16 4.49 11.85 -13.72
CA ALA A 16 4.93 12.31 -15.03
C ALA A 16 5.27 11.13 -15.96
N GLU A 17 5.90 10.09 -15.42
CA GLU A 17 6.30 8.92 -16.21
C GLU A 17 5.10 8.10 -16.72
N VAL A 18 4.09 7.86 -15.88
CA VAL A 18 2.98 6.99 -16.27
C VAL A 18 2.08 7.62 -17.34
N VAL A 19 2.11 8.93 -17.51
CA VAL A 19 1.31 9.60 -18.55
C VAL A 19 2.07 9.85 -19.84
N LYS A 20 3.35 9.44 -19.94
CA LYS A 20 4.17 9.68 -21.13
C LYS A 20 3.64 8.98 -22.37
N ASN A 21 3.15 7.75 -22.23
CA ASN A 21 2.63 7.02 -23.36
C ASN A 21 1.58 6.01 -22.88
N ARG A 22 0.87 5.45 -23.85
CA ARG A 22 -0.21 4.51 -23.56
C ARG A 22 0.27 3.26 -22.83
N GLU A 23 1.42 2.73 -23.21
CA GLU A 23 1.97 1.52 -22.60
C GLU A 23 2.26 1.71 -21.12
N GLU A 24 2.92 2.81 -20.74
CA GLU A 24 3.20 3.13 -19.35
C GLU A 24 1.92 3.35 -18.55
N TRP A 25 0.97 4.06 -19.14
CA TRP A 25 -0.32 4.30 -18.52
C TRP A 25 -1.07 2.99 -18.23
N MET A 26 -1.07 2.07 -19.21
CA MET A 26 -1.76 0.78 -19.04
C MET A 26 -1.10 -0.08 -17.97
N LYS A 27 0.22 -0.09 -17.88
CA LYS A 27 0.93 -0.80 -16.81
C LYS A 27 0.54 -0.27 -15.44
N TYR A 28 0.51 1.06 -15.31
CA TYR A 28 0.09 1.70 -14.07
C TYR A 28 -1.35 1.32 -13.71
N LEU A 29 -2.27 1.41 -14.67
CA LEU A 29 -3.68 1.10 -14.42
C LEU A 29 -3.89 -0.34 -13.96
N THR A 30 -3.10 -1.28 -14.49
CA THR A 30 -3.17 -2.68 -14.08
C THR A 30 -2.88 -2.83 -12.58
N THR A 31 -1.84 -2.17 -12.09
CA THR A 31 -1.50 -2.20 -10.68
C THR A 31 -2.50 -1.40 -9.85
N ALA A 32 -2.86 -0.21 -10.31
CA ALA A 32 -3.80 0.66 -9.59
C ALA A 32 -5.16 0.01 -9.38
N ALA A 33 -5.62 -0.80 -10.35
CA ALA A 33 -6.89 -1.50 -10.22
C ALA A 33 -6.90 -2.46 -9.03
N ARG A 34 -5.76 -3.06 -8.68
CA ARG A 34 -5.62 -3.92 -7.50
C ARG A 34 -5.57 -3.11 -6.21
N LEU A 35 -5.19 -1.84 -6.30
CA LEU A 35 -4.96 -0.95 -5.17
C LEU A 35 -6.05 0.12 -5.07
N TYR A 36 -7.25 -0.18 -5.53
CA TYR A 36 -8.32 0.80 -5.68
C TYR A 36 -8.69 1.53 -4.38
N LYS A 37 -8.37 0.98 -3.23
CA LYS A 37 -8.66 1.58 -1.92
C LYS A 37 -7.66 2.66 -1.50
N TYR A 38 -6.53 2.75 -2.20
CA TYR A 38 -5.52 3.75 -1.91
C TYR A 38 -5.76 5.00 -2.75
N PRO A 39 -5.55 6.20 -2.17
CA PRO A 39 -5.62 7.43 -2.96
C PRO A 39 -4.60 7.43 -4.10
N PHE A 40 -4.82 8.25 -5.10
CA PHE A 40 -3.99 8.28 -6.31
C PHE A 40 -2.49 8.42 -6.00
N ARG A 41 -2.13 9.37 -5.14
CA ARG A 41 -0.71 9.57 -4.77
C ARG A 41 -0.09 8.31 -4.16
N GLU A 42 -0.83 7.63 -3.29
CA GLU A 42 -0.33 6.41 -2.67
C GLU A 42 -0.23 5.27 -3.69
N GLN A 43 -1.18 5.18 -4.62
CA GLN A 43 -1.09 4.20 -5.72
C GLN A 43 0.17 4.42 -6.55
N LEU A 44 0.49 5.67 -6.86
CA LEU A 44 1.72 6.01 -7.59
C LEU A 44 2.97 5.56 -6.85
N LEU A 45 3.00 5.81 -5.54
CA LEU A 45 4.14 5.42 -4.70
C LEU A 45 4.30 3.91 -4.60
N ILE A 46 3.20 3.20 -4.45
CA ILE A 46 3.25 1.73 -4.43
C ILE A 46 3.73 1.21 -5.78
N TYR A 47 3.17 1.73 -6.87
CA TYR A 47 3.58 1.32 -8.21
C TYR A 47 5.07 1.58 -8.46
N ALA A 48 5.57 2.74 -8.05
CA ALA A 48 6.97 3.09 -8.25
C ALA A 48 7.92 2.14 -7.51
N GLN A 49 7.54 1.68 -6.34
CA GLN A 49 8.38 0.83 -5.49
C GLN A 49 8.12 -0.67 -5.68
N ARG A 50 6.89 -1.04 -5.99
CA ARG A 50 6.47 -2.43 -6.21
C ARG A 50 5.42 -2.49 -7.32
N PRO A 51 5.84 -2.41 -8.59
CA PRO A 51 4.87 -2.42 -9.71
C PRO A 51 4.05 -3.70 -9.79
N ASP A 52 4.53 -4.80 -9.20
CA ASP A 52 3.83 -6.08 -9.14
C ASP A 52 2.94 -6.25 -7.91
N ALA A 53 2.77 -5.21 -7.09
CA ALA A 53 1.96 -5.30 -5.88
C ALA A 53 0.52 -5.71 -6.19
N THR A 54 -0.03 -6.60 -5.37
CA THR A 54 -1.40 -7.09 -5.53
C THR A 54 -2.32 -6.70 -4.39
N ALA A 55 -1.82 -6.72 -3.16
CA ALA A 55 -2.62 -6.34 -1.99
C ALA A 55 -1.67 -5.87 -0.90
N CYS A 56 -1.82 -4.62 -0.50
CA CYS A 56 -0.93 -4.00 0.48
C CYS A 56 -1.71 -3.62 1.73
N ALA A 57 -1.03 -3.69 2.87
CA ALA A 57 -1.60 -3.26 4.14
C ALA A 57 -0.48 -2.91 5.12
N SER A 58 -0.84 -2.15 6.16
CA SER A 58 0.08 -1.84 7.23
C SER A 58 0.45 -3.10 8.01
N ILE A 59 1.56 -3.06 8.74
CA ILE A 59 1.97 -4.20 9.57
C ILE A 59 0.90 -4.50 10.63
N GLU A 60 0.24 -3.49 11.16
CA GLU A 60 -0.82 -3.66 12.14
C GLU A 60 -1.99 -4.45 11.57
N LEU A 61 -2.41 -4.12 10.35
CA LEU A 61 -3.50 -4.84 9.70
C LEU A 61 -3.10 -6.29 9.43
N TRP A 62 -1.88 -6.51 8.92
CA TRP A 62 -1.40 -7.87 8.66
C TRP A 62 -1.38 -8.70 9.93
N ASN A 63 -0.84 -8.14 11.03
CA ASN A 63 -0.70 -8.88 12.29
C ASN A 63 -2.03 -9.11 12.99
N GLU A 64 -2.82 -8.06 13.14
CA GLU A 64 -4.02 -8.10 13.99
C GLU A 64 -5.25 -8.69 13.29
N ARG A 65 -5.42 -8.38 12.00
CA ARG A 65 -6.62 -8.79 11.26
C ARG A 65 -6.40 -10.07 10.47
N MET A 66 -5.25 -10.19 9.83
CA MET A 66 -4.98 -11.29 8.90
C MET A 66 -4.12 -12.38 9.52
N HIS A 67 -3.60 -12.17 10.73
CA HIS A 67 -2.73 -13.11 11.44
C HIS A 67 -1.52 -13.52 10.59
N CYS A 68 -0.95 -12.54 9.93
CA CYS A 68 0.23 -12.71 9.09
C CYS A 68 1.36 -11.85 9.60
N TRP A 69 2.58 -12.30 9.34
CA TRP A 69 3.79 -11.65 9.81
C TRP A 69 4.67 -11.29 8.62
N VAL A 70 5.28 -10.11 8.69
CA VAL A 70 6.18 -9.65 7.63
C VAL A 70 7.42 -10.54 7.62
N ASN A 71 7.84 -10.98 6.44
CA ASN A 71 9.02 -11.81 6.26
C ASN A 71 10.28 -11.05 6.68
N LYS A 72 11.21 -11.75 7.30
CA LYS A 72 12.50 -11.15 7.68
C LYS A 72 13.20 -10.63 6.44
N GLY A 73 13.64 -9.37 6.49
CA GLY A 73 14.34 -8.72 5.39
C GLY A 73 13.44 -8.06 4.35
N ALA A 74 12.12 -8.20 4.48
CA ALA A 74 11.22 -7.51 3.57
C ALA A 74 11.30 -6.01 3.77
N LYS A 75 11.26 -5.27 2.64
CA LYS A 75 11.29 -3.81 2.68
C LYS A 75 9.88 -3.27 2.59
N GLY A 76 9.53 -2.37 3.51
CA GLY A 76 8.25 -1.68 3.47
C GLY A 76 8.18 -0.72 2.28
N ILE A 77 6.99 -0.57 1.75
CA ILE A 77 6.70 0.42 0.72
C ILE A 77 6.42 1.74 1.42
N ALA A 78 7.22 2.78 1.13
CA ALA A 78 7.12 4.06 1.81
C ALA A 78 5.98 4.89 1.24
N LEU A 79 5.10 5.37 2.12
CA LEU A 79 4.03 6.29 1.78
C LEU A 79 4.19 7.56 2.60
N LEU A 80 3.56 8.63 2.15
CA LEU A 80 3.61 9.92 2.86
C LEU A 80 2.49 9.98 3.89
N ASP A 81 2.83 10.44 5.09
CA ASP A 81 1.89 10.63 6.17
C ASP A 81 2.10 12.02 6.77
N GLU A 82 1.02 12.76 6.94
CA GLU A 82 1.05 14.08 7.54
C GLU A 82 -0.06 14.17 8.58
N ASP A 83 0.27 14.71 9.75
CA ASP A 83 -0.74 15.06 10.73
C ASP A 83 -0.30 16.33 11.47
N ASP A 84 -1.27 16.99 12.12
CA ASP A 84 -1.02 18.25 12.79
C ASP A 84 -0.11 18.11 14.03
N ALA A 85 -0.11 16.92 14.64
CA ALA A 85 0.66 16.67 15.85
C ALA A 85 2.12 16.31 15.56
N HIS A 86 2.36 15.55 14.47
CA HIS A 86 3.67 14.97 14.19
C HIS A 86 4.34 15.50 12.91
N GLY A 87 3.62 16.34 12.15
CA GLY A 87 4.14 16.91 10.91
C GLY A 87 4.31 15.89 9.81
N LYS A 88 5.32 16.09 8.99
CA LYS A 88 5.60 15.24 7.81
C LYS A 88 6.44 14.04 8.19
N ARG A 89 5.92 12.86 7.92
CA ARG A 89 6.64 11.62 8.21
C ARG A 89 6.27 10.56 7.17
N LEU A 90 6.94 9.41 7.24
CA LEU A 90 6.64 8.28 6.37
C LEU A 90 5.82 7.25 7.13
N LYS A 91 4.96 6.55 6.41
CA LYS A 91 4.32 5.32 6.88
C LYS A 91 4.66 4.23 5.88
N TYR A 92 4.52 2.97 6.28
CA TYR A 92 4.93 1.84 5.44
C TYR A 92 3.81 0.83 5.33
N VAL A 93 3.69 0.27 4.12
CA VAL A 93 2.80 -0.85 3.88
C VAL A 93 3.61 -2.00 3.30
N PHE A 94 3.06 -3.21 3.37
CA PHE A 94 3.72 -4.42 2.87
C PHE A 94 2.77 -5.15 1.94
N ASP A 95 3.31 -5.66 0.84
CA ASP A 95 2.52 -6.45 -0.09
C ASP A 95 2.32 -7.87 0.43
N VAL A 96 1.26 -8.53 -0.01
CA VAL A 96 0.94 -9.90 0.41
C VAL A 96 2.09 -10.88 0.13
N SER A 97 2.90 -10.61 -0.90
CA SER A 97 4.06 -11.45 -1.22
C SER A 97 5.19 -11.38 -0.19
N ASP A 98 5.15 -10.38 0.69
CA ASP A 98 6.18 -10.17 1.72
C ASP A 98 5.74 -10.59 3.12
N VAL A 99 4.62 -11.30 3.23
CA VAL A 99 4.12 -11.78 4.52
C VAL A 99 3.88 -13.28 4.48
N HIS A 100 3.80 -13.89 5.67
CA HIS A 100 3.49 -15.32 5.80
C HIS A 100 2.44 -15.51 6.88
N ALA A 101 1.66 -16.57 6.74
CA ALA A 101 0.62 -16.89 7.70
C ALA A 101 1.20 -17.38 9.02
N GLU A 102 0.50 -17.09 10.10
CA GLU A 102 0.86 -17.66 11.39
C GLU A 102 0.70 -19.19 11.33
N ARG A 103 1.71 -19.92 11.87
CA ARG A 103 1.73 -21.39 11.83
C ARG A 103 0.45 -22.03 12.40
N ARG A 104 -0.13 -21.43 13.43
CA ARG A 104 -1.33 -21.96 14.07
C ARG A 104 -2.55 -21.99 13.15
N ILE A 105 -2.61 -21.05 12.21
CA ILE A 105 -3.71 -20.94 11.26
C ILE A 105 -3.42 -21.75 10.02
N GLY A 106 -2.14 -21.91 9.67
CA GLY A 106 -1.69 -22.80 8.61
C GLY A 106 -2.05 -22.37 7.18
N ARG A 107 -2.44 -21.13 6.96
CA ARG A 107 -2.76 -20.66 5.61
C ARG A 107 -2.43 -19.19 5.44
N TYR A 108 -2.22 -18.79 4.19
CA TYR A 108 -2.10 -17.39 3.82
C TYR A 108 -3.48 -16.79 3.65
N PRO A 109 -3.62 -15.47 3.86
CA PRO A 109 -4.92 -14.84 3.65
C PRO A 109 -5.28 -14.85 2.17
N GLU A 110 -6.54 -14.98 1.89
CA GLU A 110 -7.06 -14.79 0.55
C GLU A 110 -7.12 -13.29 0.25
N LEU A 111 -6.87 -12.92 -1.00
CA LEU A 111 -6.89 -11.50 -1.38
C LEU A 111 -8.25 -10.85 -1.13
N TRP A 112 -9.33 -11.58 -1.33
CA TRP A 112 -10.67 -11.05 -1.10
C TRP A 112 -10.92 -10.78 0.41
N GLU A 113 -10.33 -11.57 1.30
CA GLU A 113 -10.46 -11.35 2.75
C GLU A 113 -9.86 -10.00 3.13
N LEU A 114 -8.71 -9.67 2.59
CA LEU A 114 -8.07 -8.37 2.82
C LEU A 114 -8.92 -7.23 2.26
N HIS A 115 -9.48 -7.41 1.08
CA HIS A 115 -10.34 -6.40 0.46
C HIS A 115 -11.62 -6.18 1.28
N GLU A 116 -12.21 -7.23 1.84
CA GLU A 116 -13.39 -7.12 2.69
C GLU A 116 -13.09 -6.34 3.97
N GLU A 117 -11.94 -6.59 4.60
CA GLU A 117 -11.51 -5.85 5.78
C GLU A 117 -11.39 -4.36 5.49
N HIS A 118 -10.78 -4.00 4.36
CA HIS A 118 -10.67 -2.61 3.94
C HIS A 118 -12.05 -1.98 3.68
N LYS A 119 -12.95 -2.74 3.09
CA LYS A 119 -14.30 -2.27 2.81
C LYS A 119 -15.06 -1.95 4.11
N GLU A 120 -14.95 -2.81 5.10
CA GLU A 120 -15.58 -2.59 6.40
C GLU A 120 -15.03 -1.33 7.08
N ASP A 121 -13.71 -1.13 7.02
CA ASP A 121 -13.09 0.05 7.60
C ASP A 121 -13.57 1.33 6.92
N VAL A 122 -13.71 1.32 5.61
CA VAL A 122 -14.22 2.48 4.86
C VAL A 122 -15.66 2.78 5.25
N ILE A 123 -16.51 1.75 5.34
CA ILE A 123 -17.91 1.90 5.73
C ILE A 123 -18.00 2.50 7.13
N LYS A 124 -17.22 2.00 8.08
CA LYS A 124 -17.20 2.54 9.45
C LYS A 124 -16.82 4.01 9.48
N ARG A 125 -15.83 4.41 8.70
CA ARG A 125 -15.41 5.81 8.61
C ARG A 125 -16.52 6.70 8.06
N LEU A 126 -17.24 6.22 7.05
CA LEU A 126 -18.35 6.96 6.46
C LEU A 126 -19.50 7.11 7.45
N GLU A 127 -19.79 6.08 8.25
CA GLU A 127 -20.84 6.12 9.26
C GLU A 127 -20.52 7.09 10.41
N GLN A 128 -19.24 7.32 10.68
CA GLN A 128 -18.80 8.21 11.74
C GLN A 128 -18.79 9.68 11.33
N THR A 129 -18.92 9.97 10.07
CA THR A 129 -19.00 11.33 9.59
C THR A 129 -20.44 11.77 9.38
#